data_a7f5b9d2ed3678473b9646ac79c3bf74
#
_entry.id   a7f5b9d2ed3678473b9646ac79c3bf74
#
_cell.length_a   1.000
_cell.length_b   1.000
_cell.length_c   1.000
_cell.angle_alpha   90.00
_cell.angle_beta   90.00
_cell.angle_gamma   90.00
#
_symmetry.space_group_name_H-M   'P 1'
#
loop_
_entity.id
_entity.type
_entity.pdbx_description
1 polymer ?
#
loop_
_entity_poly.entity_id
_entity_poly.type
_entity_poly.pdbx_seq_one_letter_code
_entity_poly.pdbx_strand_id
1 'polypeptide(L)'
;MSNQASAKPVQVLDQVVIRFAGDSGDGMQLTGDRFTSETALLGNDLATLPNFPAEIRAPAGTLPGVSSFQLHFADHHVRTAGDAPDVLVAMNPAALKANIKDMQRGSTIIVNKDEFSSRNLTKVGYENNPLEDGSLESFKVHSLPLTSMTVTALADQPLSRKEAERAKNMFALGLLSWMYHRPTEATENFLKAKFGKKPEILE
;
A
#
# COMPACT_ATOMS: atom_id res chain seq x y z
N MET A 1 -3.79 35.90 -3.55
CA MET A 1 -2.86 35.09 -4.33
C MET A 1 -3.51 33.73 -4.53
N SER A 2 -4.05 33.50 -5.75
CA SER A 2 -4.71 32.24 -6.09
C SER A 2 -3.67 31.13 -6.16
N ASN A 3 -3.75 30.17 -5.24
CA ASN A 3 -2.96 28.95 -5.24
C ASN A 3 -3.50 28.08 -6.40
N GLN A 4 -2.96 28.27 -7.62
CA GLN A 4 -3.18 27.32 -8.70
C GLN A 4 -2.44 26.04 -8.30
N ALA A 5 -3.16 25.08 -7.74
CA ALA A 5 -2.65 23.74 -7.62
C ALA A 5 -2.21 23.28 -9.00
N SER A 6 -0.91 23.06 -9.20
CA SER A 6 -0.36 22.54 -10.44
C SER A 6 -1.11 21.26 -10.78
N ALA A 7 -1.70 21.21 -11.97
CA ALA A 7 -2.40 20.02 -12.41
C ALA A 7 -1.43 18.80 -12.34
N LYS A 8 -1.88 17.71 -11.75
CA LYS A 8 -1.13 16.46 -11.68
C LYS A 8 -0.74 16.01 -13.09
N PRO A 9 0.55 15.74 -13.39
CA PRO A 9 0.94 15.18 -14.68
C PRO A 9 0.27 13.83 -14.87
N VAL A 10 -0.41 13.64 -16.00
CA VAL A 10 -1.11 12.39 -16.33
C VAL A 10 -0.28 11.61 -17.32
N GLN A 11 -0.02 10.34 -17.02
CA GLN A 11 0.57 9.36 -17.93
C GLN A 11 -0.45 8.27 -18.19
N VAL A 12 -0.66 7.93 -19.46
CA VAL A 12 -1.49 6.78 -19.87
C VAL A 12 -0.59 5.55 -19.86
N LEU A 13 -1.07 4.49 -19.20
CA LEU A 13 -0.40 3.20 -19.10
C LEU A 13 -1.34 2.10 -19.61
N ASP A 14 -0.82 1.19 -20.42
CA ASP A 14 -1.61 0.08 -20.98
C ASP A 14 -1.87 -1.00 -19.92
N GLN A 15 -0.94 -1.16 -18.99
CA GLN A 15 -1.03 -2.11 -17.87
C GLN A 15 -0.21 -1.64 -16.67
N VAL A 16 -0.55 -2.15 -15.50
CA VAL A 16 0.20 -1.92 -14.26
C VAL A 16 0.12 -3.14 -13.36
N VAL A 17 1.25 -3.49 -12.74
CA VAL A 17 1.33 -4.48 -11.67
C VAL A 17 1.66 -3.79 -10.35
N ILE A 18 0.75 -3.86 -9.38
CA ILE A 18 0.93 -3.28 -8.05
C ILE A 18 1.03 -4.39 -7.02
N ARG A 19 2.00 -4.30 -6.11
CA ARG A 19 2.10 -5.18 -4.95
C ARG A 19 1.97 -4.36 -3.66
N PHE A 20 0.99 -4.71 -2.85
CA PHE A 20 0.82 -4.22 -1.48
C PHE A 20 1.48 -5.22 -0.53
N ALA A 21 2.35 -4.76 0.37
CA ALA A 21 3.07 -5.63 1.30
C ALA A 21 3.19 -5.01 2.69
N GLY A 22 2.99 -5.83 3.71
CA GLY A 22 3.05 -5.44 5.13
C GLY A 22 2.97 -6.65 6.03
N ASP A 23 2.81 -6.45 7.32
CA ASP A 23 2.49 -7.53 8.24
C ASP A 23 1.07 -8.04 8.02
N SER A 24 0.77 -9.26 8.48
CA SER A 24 -0.57 -9.84 8.38
C SER A 24 -1.67 -8.97 9.04
N GLY A 25 -1.29 -8.13 10.01
CA GLY A 25 -2.17 -7.16 10.69
C GLY A 25 -2.31 -5.81 10.00
N ASP A 26 -1.51 -5.51 8.99
CA ASP A 26 -1.54 -4.21 8.28
C ASP A 26 -2.69 -4.10 7.26
N GLY A 27 -3.47 -5.16 7.05
CA GLY A 27 -4.65 -5.13 6.19
C GLY A 27 -4.35 -5.11 4.69
N MET A 28 -3.17 -5.58 4.25
CA MET A 28 -2.76 -5.55 2.84
C MET A 28 -3.65 -6.38 1.92
N GLN A 29 -4.19 -7.50 2.42
CA GLN A 29 -5.17 -8.29 1.67
C GLN A 29 -6.46 -7.50 1.43
N LEU A 30 -6.95 -6.78 2.44
CA LEU A 30 -8.13 -5.92 2.32
C LEU A 30 -7.86 -4.75 1.35
N THR A 31 -6.71 -4.09 1.46
CA THR A 31 -6.32 -2.98 0.57
C THR A 31 -6.29 -3.44 -0.88
N GLY A 32 -5.62 -4.56 -1.15
CA GLY A 32 -5.55 -5.14 -2.49
C GLY A 32 -6.92 -5.54 -3.05
N ASP A 33 -7.76 -6.18 -2.25
CA ASP A 33 -9.11 -6.57 -2.64
C ASP A 33 -10.01 -5.35 -2.94
N ARG A 34 -9.92 -4.28 -2.15
CA ARG A 34 -10.69 -3.04 -2.42
C ARG A 34 -10.20 -2.35 -3.67
N PHE A 35 -8.90 -2.21 -3.87
CA PHE A 35 -8.33 -1.62 -5.08
C PHE A 35 -8.68 -2.46 -6.33
N THR A 36 -8.74 -3.78 -6.20
CA THR A 36 -9.23 -4.69 -7.25
C THR A 36 -10.68 -4.37 -7.61
N SER A 37 -11.55 -4.21 -6.61
CA SER A 37 -12.97 -3.89 -6.83
C SER A 37 -13.15 -2.53 -7.53
N GLU A 38 -12.40 -1.51 -7.13
CA GLU A 38 -12.40 -0.19 -7.76
C GLU A 38 -11.93 -0.26 -9.22
N THR A 39 -10.90 -1.05 -9.48
CA THR A 39 -10.33 -1.23 -10.83
C THR A 39 -11.29 -1.98 -11.76
N ALA A 40 -11.95 -3.03 -11.25
CA ALA A 40 -12.93 -3.82 -12.00
C ALA A 40 -14.12 -2.97 -12.47
N LEU A 41 -14.57 -1.99 -11.67
CA LEU A 41 -15.66 -1.09 -12.03
C LEU A 41 -15.36 -0.22 -13.25
N LEU A 42 -14.09 0.03 -13.55
CA LEU A 42 -13.68 0.79 -14.74
C LEU A 42 -13.55 -0.10 -15.98
N GLY A 43 -13.85 -1.40 -15.87
CA GLY A 43 -13.84 -2.32 -17.00
C GLY A 43 -12.45 -2.82 -17.38
N ASN A 44 -11.42 -2.59 -16.56
CA ASN A 44 -10.12 -3.22 -16.76
C ASN A 44 -10.21 -4.74 -16.59
N ASP A 45 -9.48 -5.47 -17.40
CA ASP A 45 -9.18 -6.88 -17.14
C ASP A 45 -8.11 -6.97 -16.05
N LEU A 46 -8.18 -8.00 -15.21
CA LEU A 46 -7.31 -8.08 -14.04
C LEU A 46 -7.03 -9.52 -13.60
N ALA A 47 -5.88 -9.70 -12.94
CA ALA A 47 -5.53 -10.93 -12.23
C ALA A 47 -4.88 -10.59 -10.89
N THR A 48 -5.18 -11.38 -9.87
CA THR A 48 -4.69 -11.17 -8.50
C THR A 48 -3.88 -12.34 -7.98
N LEU A 49 -2.94 -12.07 -7.09
CA LEU A 49 -2.14 -13.07 -6.39
C LEU A 49 -2.02 -12.67 -4.91
N PRO A 50 -2.91 -13.15 -4.04
CA PRO A 50 -2.73 -13.01 -2.61
C PRO A 50 -1.59 -13.92 -2.12
N ASN A 51 -0.71 -13.37 -1.29
CA ASN A 51 0.37 -14.11 -0.64
C ASN A 51 0.25 -13.93 0.87
N PHE A 52 0.03 -15.03 1.57
CA PHE A 52 -0.13 -15.06 3.01
C PHE A 52 1.21 -15.29 3.71
N PRO A 53 1.34 -14.91 5.00
CA PRO A 53 2.56 -15.14 5.76
C PRO A 53 2.99 -16.60 5.73
N ALA A 54 4.30 -16.83 5.61
CA ALA A 54 4.87 -18.17 5.61
C ALA A 54 4.70 -18.87 6.97
N GLU A 55 4.57 -18.09 8.04
CA GLU A 55 4.39 -18.59 9.41
C GLU A 55 3.13 -17.98 10.03
N ILE A 56 2.25 -18.84 10.53
CA ILE A 56 1.05 -18.45 11.28
C ILE A 56 1.49 -17.82 12.61
N ARG A 57 1.02 -16.60 12.91
CA ARG A 57 1.37 -15.85 14.12
C ARG A 57 2.86 -15.46 14.22
N ALA A 58 3.53 -15.28 13.10
CA ALA A 58 4.87 -14.70 13.12
C ALA A 58 4.87 -13.35 13.86
N PRO A 59 5.96 -13.00 14.57
CA PRO A 59 6.07 -11.71 15.22
C PRO A 59 5.99 -10.57 14.18
N ALA A 60 5.25 -9.51 14.50
CA ALA A 60 5.12 -8.36 13.62
C ALA A 60 6.48 -7.75 13.27
N GLY A 61 6.65 -7.30 12.03
CA GLY A 61 7.89 -6.73 11.51
C GLY A 61 9.00 -7.77 11.27
N THR A 62 8.67 -9.06 11.10
CA THR A 62 9.62 -10.11 10.71
C THR A 62 9.34 -10.64 9.31
N LEU A 63 10.36 -11.17 8.62
CA LEU A 63 10.20 -11.69 7.27
C LEU A 63 9.13 -12.80 7.15
N PRO A 64 9.04 -13.79 8.06
CA PRO A 64 8.00 -14.81 8.01
C PRO A 64 6.57 -14.28 8.18
N GLY A 65 6.41 -13.08 8.77
CA GLY A 65 5.12 -12.43 9.00
C GLY A 65 4.63 -11.56 7.86
N VAL A 66 5.41 -11.41 6.80
CA VAL A 66 5.05 -10.57 5.65
C VAL A 66 3.90 -11.20 4.87
N SER A 67 2.86 -10.41 4.67
CA SER A 67 1.74 -10.67 3.77
C SER A 67 1.82 -9.72 2.59
N SER A 68 1.46 -10.18 1.40
CA SER A 68 1.37 -9.32 0.23
C SER A 68 0.16 -9.67 -0.64
N PHE A 69 -0.28 -8.69 -1.42
CA PHE A 69 -1.32 -8.84 -2.41
C PHE A 69 -0.86 -8.18 -3.69
N GLN A 70 -0.79 -8.94 -4.78
CA GLN A 70 -0.43 -8.40 -6.09
C GLN A 70 -1.66 -8.33 -6.97
N LEU A 71 -1.80 -7.22 -7.68
CA LEU A 71 -2.82 -6.98 -8.68
C LEU A 71 -2.15 -6.57 -9.98
N HIS A 72 -2.46 -7.27 -11.06
CA HIS A 72 -2.18 -6.89 -12.42
C HIS A 72 -3.49 -6.45 -13.08
N PHE A 73 -3.53 -5.26 -13.65
CA PHE A 73 -4.68 -4.76 -14.40
C PHE A 73 -4.23 -4.06 -15.69
N ALA A 74 -5.08 -4.16 -16.73
CA ALA A 74 -4.79 -3.66 -18.05
C ALA A 74 -6.07 -3.24 -18.80
N ASP A 75 -5.90 -2.54 -19.92
CA ASP A 75 -6.96 -2.25 -20.90
C ASP A 75 -7.16 -3.39 -21.91
N HIS A 76 -6.34 -4.43 -21.83
CA HIS A 76 -6.37 -5.62 -22.64
C HIS A 76 -6.42 -6.89 -21.78
N HIS A 77 -6.52 -8.07 -22.43
CA HIS A 77 -6.69 -9.33 -21.70
C HIS A 77 -5.47 -9.72 -20.86
N VAL A 78 -5.68 -9.85 -19.54
CA VAL A 78 -4.69 -10.24 -18.53
C VAL A 78 -4.80 -11.75 -18.26
N ARG A 79 -3.69 -12.48 -18.34
CA ARG A 79 -3.65 -13.93 -18.13
C ARG A 79 -2.97 -14.36 -16.84
N THR A 80 -2.15 -13.50 -16.25
CA THR A 80 -1.37 -13.77 -15.03
C THR A 80 -1.32 -12.55 -14.14
N ALA A 81 -1.03 -12.76 -12.87
CA ALA A 81 -0.85 -11.65 -11.91
C ALA A 81 0.44 -10.83 -12.15
N GLY A 82 1.22 -11.13 -13.19
CA GLY A 82 2.48 -10.48 -13.51
C GLY A 82 3.66 -11.02 -12.71
N ASP A 83 4.85 -11.00 -13.32
CA ASP A 83 6.06 -11.55 -12.72
C ASP A 83 6.77 -10.53 -11.82
N ALA A 84 6.83 -9.26 -12.24
CA ALA A 84 7.50 -8.20 -11.53
C ALA A 84 6.57 -7.00 -11.32
N PRO A 85 6.46 -6.47 -10.09
CA PRO A 85 5.65 -5.29 -9.84
C PRO A 85 6.27 -4.02 -10.42
N ASP A 86 5.41 -3.16 -11.00
CA ASP A 86 5.76 -1.79 -11.38
C ASP A 86 5.75 -0.86 -10.15
N VAL A 87 4.91 -1.23 -9.16
CA VAL A 87 4.76 -0.48 -7.91
C VAL A 87 4.74 -1.44 -6.73
N LEU A 88 5.58 -1.15 -5.74
CA LEU A 88 5.57 -1.78 -4.42
C LEU A 88 5.12 -0.78 -3.37
N VAL A 89 4.08 -1.11 -2.63
CA VAL A 89 3.69 -0.41 -1.40
C VAL A 89 4.18 -1.24 -0.22
N ALA A 90 5.21 -0.78 0.48
CA ALA A 90 5.82 -1.48 1.60
C ALA A 90 5.54 -0.76 2.92
N MET A 91 4.73 -1.38 3.78
CA MET A 91 4.28 -0.77 5.03
C MET A 91 5.34 -0.79 6.14
N ASN A 92 6.41 -1.59 5.99
CA ASN A 92 7.49 -1.70 6.97
C ASN A 92 8.78 -2.25 6.33
N PRO A 93 9.93 -2.26 7.03
CA PRO A 93 11.21 -2.78 6.51
C PRO A 93 11.17 -4.26 6.11
N ALA A 94 10.40 -5.09 6.82
CA ALA A 94 10.26 -6.51 6.46
C ALA A 94 9.58 -6.69 5.11
N ALA A 95 8.51 -5.93 4.86
CA ALA A 95 7.78 -5.91 3.61
C ALA A 95 8.67 -5.45 2.44
N LEU A 96 9.49 -4.41 2.65
CA LEU A 96 10.46 -3.96 1.65
C LEU A 96 11.48 -5.07 1.36
N LYS A 97 12.13 -5.61 2.41
CA LYS A 97 13.18 -6.62 2.27
C LYS A 97 12.71 -7.90 1.60
N ALA A 98 11.49 -8.33 1.90
CA ALA A 98 10.91 -9.56 1.33
C ALA A 98 10.60 -9.42 -0.18
N ASN A 99 10.28 -8.20 -0.65
CA ASN A 99 9.74 -8.00 -1.99
C ASN A 99 10.68 -7.25 -2.95
N ILE A 100 11.70 -6.55 -2.46
CA ILE A 100 12.57 -5.70 -3.29
C ILE A 100 13.28 -6.46 -4.41
N LYS A 101 13.61 -7.74 -4.19
CA LYS A 101 14.29 -8.60 -5.16
C LYS A 101 13.47 -8.89 -6.42
N ASP A 102 12.14 -8.77 -6.32
CA ASP A 102 11.22 -9.01 -7.43
C ASP A 102 10.98 -7.74 -8.26
N MET A 103 11.49 -6.59 -7.80
CA MET A 103 11.29 -5.30 -8.45
C MET A 103 12.28 -5.07 -9.59
N GLN A 104 11.81 -4.49 -10.69
CA GLN A 104 12.68 -4.06 -11.79
C GLN A 104 13.25 -2.67 -11.52
N ARG A 105 14.42 -2.40 -12.10
CA ARG A 105 15.03 -1.06 -12.06
C ARG A 105 14.09 -0.02 -12.68
N GLY A 106 13.95 1.12 -12.04
CA GLY A 106 13.04 2.18 -12.46
C GLY A 106 11.60 2.06 -11.92
N SER A 107 11.25 0.92 -11.31
CA SER A 107 9.95 0.74 -10.65
C SER A 107 9.76 1.72 -9.49
N THR A 108 8.51 1.94 -9.12
CA THR A 108 8.12 2.82 -8.02
C THR A 108 8.02 2.05 -6.71
N ILE A 109 8.59 2.60 -5.64
CA ILE A 109 8.48 2.06 -4.29
C ILE A 109 7.88 3.15 -3.39
N ILE A 110 6.76 2.84 -2.75
CA ILE A 110 6.11 3.69 -1.75
C ILE A 110 6.32 3.01 -0.40
N VAL A 111 6.97 3.70 0.54
CA VAL A 111 7.24 3.16 1.87
C VAL A 111 6.60 4.00 2.96
N ASN A 112 6.11 3.34 4.00
CA ASN A 112 5.72 4.01 5.23
C ASN A 112 6.96 4.25 6.10
N LYS A 113 7.58 5.43 5.96
CA LYS A 113 8.83 5.76 6.66
C LYS A 113 8.73 5.73 8.19
N ASP A 114 7.54 5.89 8.76
CA ASP A 114 7.34 5.88 10.21
C ASP A 114 7.76 4.54 10.84
N GLU A 115 7.75 3.46 10.05
CA GLU A 115 8.14 2.12 10.50
C GLU A 115 9.65 1.84 10.33
N PHE A 116 10.43 2.73 9.69
CA PHE A 116 11.86 2.53 9.42
C PHE A 116 12.74 2.99 10.58
N SER A 117 12.34 2.64 11.82
CA SER A 117 13.14 2.87 13.02
C SER A 117 14.33 1.90 13.08
N SER A 118 15.42 2.30 13.77
CA SER A 118 16.61 1.45 13.96
C SER A 118 16.24 0.07 14.53
N ARG A 119 15.27 0.01 15.46
CA ARG A 119 14.78 -1.24 16.03
C ARG A 119 14.14 -2.15 14.96
N ASN A 120 13.29 -1.60 14.10
CA ASN A 120 12.61 -2.39 13.07
C ASN A 120 13.59 -2.81 11.96
N LEU A 121 14.56 -1.97 11.62
CA LEU A 121 15.63 -2.30 10.66
C LEU A 121 16.50 -3.44 11.16
N THR A 122 17.00 -3.37 12.41
CA THR A 122 17.80 -4.43 13.04
C THR A 122 17.04 -5.75 13.10
N LYS A 123 15.72 -5.72 13.38
CA LYS A 123 14.88 -6.90 13.49
C LYS A 123 14.85 -7.76 12.22
N VAL A 124 15.00 -7.13 11.06
CA VAL A 124 15.07 -7.82 9.76
C VAL A 124 16.48 -7.89 9.18
N GLY A 125 17.51 -7.54 9.98
CA GLY A 125 18.90 -7.65 9.60
C GLY A 125 19.32 -6.64 8.52
N TYR A 126 18.82 -5.42 8.58
CA TYR A 126 19.43 -4.28 7.90
C TYR A 126 20.53 -3.71 8.77
N GLU A 127 21.73 -3.52 8.23
CA GLU A 127 22.85 -2.85 8.87
C GLU A 127 22.68 -1.32 8.82
N ASN A 128 22.22 -0.81 7.68
CA ASN A 128 21.94 0.59 7.44
C ASN A 128 20.48 0.79 7.03
N ASN A 129 20.01 2.02 7.11
CA ASN A 129 18.66 2.38 6.63
C ASN A 129 18.66 2.41 5.10
N PRO A 130 17.93 1.52 4.41
CA PRO A 130 17.90 1.46 2.95
C PRO A 130 17.30 2.73 2.32
N LEU A 131 16.59 3.55 3.10
CA LEU A 131 16.07 4.84 2.62
C LEU A 131 17.17 5.93 2.55
N GLU A 132 18.35 5.69 3.12
CA GLU A 132 19.42 6.68 3.29
C GLU A 132 20.78 6.19 2.77
N ASP A 133 20.97 4.87 2.57
CA ASP A 133 22.25 4.25 2.25
C ASP A 133 22.56 4.14 0.74
N GLY A 134 21.66 4.65 -0.12
CA GLY A 134 21.79 4.60 -1.57
C GLY A 134 21.39 3.26 -2.20
N SER A 135 21.06 2.24 -1.43
CA SER A 135 20.71 0.90 -1.95
C SER A 135 19.45 0.90 -2.85
N LEU A 136 18.61 1.93 -2.73
CA LEU A 136 17.39 2.09 -3.51
C LEU A 136 17.50 3.08 -4.69
N GLU A 137 18.69 3.57 -5.03
CA GLU A 137 18.90 4.57 -6.10
C GLU A 137 18.40 4.14 -7.49
N SER A 138 18.31 2.82 -7.72
CA SER A 138 17.78 2.29 -8.98
C SER A 138 16.24 2.33 -9.08
N PHE A 139 15.55 2.80 -8.06
CA PHE A 139 14.09 2.85 -7.97
C PHE A 139 13.59 4.30 -7.78
N LYS A 140 12.32 4.53 -8.10
CA LYS A 140 11.63 5.79 -7.77
C LYS A 140 11.01 5.65 -6.37
N VAL A 141 11.72 6.10 -5.34
CA VAL A 141 11.29 5.93 -3.95
C VAL A 141 10.48 7.11 -3.45
N HIS A 142 9.27 6.84 -2.97
CA HIS A 142 8.41 7.77 -2.25
C HIS A 142 8.36 7.37 -0.77
N SER A 143 9.14 8.06 0.04
CA SER A 143 9.21 7.83 1.49
C SER A 143 8.21 8.74 2.21
N LEU A 144 7.06 8.19 2.60
CA LEU A 144 5.94 8.92 3.16
C LEU A 144 5.68 8.50 4.62
N PRO A 145 5.37 9.44 5.53
CA PRO A 145 5.00 9.11 6.91
C PRO A 145 3.53 8.70 6.99
N LEU A 146 3.17 7.55 6.36
CA LEU A 146 1.78 7.14 6.16
C LEU A 146 1.02 7.01 7.49
N THR A 147 1.65 6.48 8.54
CA THR A 147 1.02 6.36 9.87
C THR A 147 0.75 7.75 10.47
N SER A 148 1.74 8.63 10.46
CA SER A 148 1.60 10.00 10.98
C SER A 148 0.58 10.82 10.18
N MET A 149 0.58 10.70 8.86
CA MET A 149 -0.41 11.37 7.99
C MET A 149 -1.83 10.86 8.29
N THR A 150 -2.00 9.55 8.48
CA THR A 150 -3.31 8.96 8.85
C THR A 150 -3.80 9.50 10.19
N VAL A 151 -2.94 9.48 11.21
CA VAL A 151 -3.29 9.99 12.55
C VAL A 151 -3.65 11.48 12.49
N THR A 152 -2.93 12.26 11.71
CA THR A 152 -3.23 13.69 11.54
C THR A 152 -4.56 13.90 10.81
N ALA A 153 -4.85 13.12 9.78
CA ALA A 153 -6.11 13.21 9.04
C ALA A 153 -7.34 12.85 9.90
N LEU A 154 -7.14 12.01 10.92
CA LEU A 154 -8.19 11.55 11.84
C LEU A 154 -8.16 12.27 13.21
N ALA A 155 -7.42 13.38 13.34
CA ALA A 155 -7.22 14.06 14.62
C ALA A 155 -8.53 14.60 15.24
N ASP A 156 -9.49 14.97 14.42
CA ASP A 156 -10.80 15.51 14.85
C ASP A 156 -11.83 14.40 15.12
N GLN A 157 -11.48 13.13 14.89
CA GLN A 157 -12.37 12.00 15.12
C GLN A 157 -12.24 11.46 16.56
N PRO A 158 -13.32 10.95 17.18
CA PRO A 158 -13.30 10.41 18.54
C PRO A 158 -12.63 9.03 18.61
N LEU A 159 -11.46 8.89 18.00
CA LEU A 159 -10.68 7.66 17.93
C LEU A 159 -9.46 7.72 18.83
N SER A 160 -9.12 6.61 19.47
CA SER A 160 -7.81 6.47 20.10
C SER A 160 -6.72 6.48 19.04
N ARG A 161 -5.51 6.92 19.40
CA ARG A 161 -4.35 6.90 18.51
C ARG A 161 -4.13 5.53 17.84
N LYS A 162 -4.31 4.45 18.61
CA LYS A 162 -4.15 3.07 18.11
C LYS A 162 -5.20 2.69 17.06
N GLU A 163 -6.42 3.21 17.19
CA GLU A 163 -7.49 3.02 16.20
C GLU A 163 -7.18 3.81 14.93
N ALA A 164 -6.76 5.07 15.07
CA ALA A 164 -6.34 5.89 13.94
C ALA A 164 -5.15 5.25 13.17
N GLU A 165 -4.13 4.76 13.88
CA GLU A 165 -2.98 4.07 13.25
C GLU A 165 -3.39 2.82 12.44
N ARG A 166 -4.48 2.15 12.81
CA ARG A 166 -4.98 0.99 12.05
C ARG A 166 -5.59 1.35 10.70
N ALA A 167 -6.01 2.61 10.52
CA ALA A 167 -6.58 3.08 9.26
C ALA A 167 -5.51 3.41 8.19
N LYS A 168 -4.22 3.28 8.50
CA LYS A 168 -3.11 3.57 7.54
C LYS A 168 -3.21 2.78 6.23
N ASN A 169 -3.82 1.61 6.25
CA ASN A 169 -4.07 0.81 5.04
C ASN A 169 -5.11 1.47 4.13
N MET A 170 -6.15 2.09 4.69
CA MET A 170 -7.14 2.86 3.91
C MET A 170 -6.54 4.15 3.37
N PHE A 171 -5.62 4.79 4.12
CA PHE A 171 -4.87 5.93 3.62
C PHE A 171 -4.00 5.54 2.41
N ALA A 172 -3.29 4.41 2.49
CA ALA A 172 -2.51 3.88 1.38
C ALA A 172 -3.41 3.53 0.18
N LEU A 173 -4.59 2.95 0.41
CA LEU A 173 -5.59 2.69 -0.62
C LEU A 173 -6.02 3.99 -1.32
N GLY A 174 -6.43 5.01 -0.57
CA GLY A 174 -6.84 6.31 -1.12
C GLY A 174 -5.73 6.99 -1.93
N LEU A 175 -4.46 6.87 -1.49
CA LEU A 175 -3.31 7.36 -2.25
C LEU A 175 -3.21 6.67 -3.62
N LEU A 176 -3.33 5.35 -3.67
CA LEU A 176 -3.26 4.59 -4.93
C LEU A 176 -4.49 4.88 -5.81
N SER A 177 -5.70 4.96 -5.23
CA SER A 177 -6.91 5.31 -5.97
C SER A 177 -6.78 6.70 -6.60
N TRP A 178 -6.22 7.67 -5.88
CA TRP A 178 -5.88 8.97 -6.44
C TRP A 178 -4.82 8.91 -7.54
N MET A 179 -3.75 8.14 -7.35
CA MET A 179 -2.67 8.00 -8.36
C MET A 179 -3.17 7.41 -9.66
N TYR A 180 -4.06 6.43 -9.60
CA TYR A 180 -4.58 5.68 -10.76
C TYR A 180 -5.98 6.09 -11.18
N HIS A 181 -6.51 7.20 -10.66
CA HIS A 181 -7.86 7.71 -10.98
C HIS A 181 -8.95 6.65 -10.78
N ARG A 182 -8.91 5.92 -9.66
CA ARG A 182 -9.91 4.91 -9.32
C ARG A 182 -11.05 5.52 -8.51
N PRO A 183 -12.31 5.20 -8.84
CA PRO A 183 -13.45 5.65 -8.06
C PRO A 183 -13.49 4.93 -6.71
N THR A 184 -13.80 5.65 -5.62
CA THR A 184 -13.79 5.11 -4.26
C THR A 184 -15.14 4.60 -3.78
N GLU A 185 -16.22 4.80 -4.56
CA GLU A 185 -17.59 4.50 -4.14
C GLU A 185 -17.81 3.05 -3.73
N ALA A 186 -17.13 2.10 -4.40
CA ALA A 186 -17.23 0.68 -4.04
C ALA A 186 -16.65 0.42 -2.66
N THR A 187 -15.52 1.03 -2.34
CA THR A 187 -14.87 0.94 -1.03
C THR A 187 -15.71 1.63 0.03
N GLU A 188 -16.24 2.82 -0.23
CA GLU A 188 -17.11 3.54 0.71
C GLU A 188 -18.36 2.73 1.04
N ASN A 189 -19.02 2.15 0.02
CA ASN A 189 -20.20 1.30 0.23
C ASN A 189 -19.86 0.04 1.03
N PHE A 190 -18.71 -0.59 0.77
CA PHE A 190 -18.23 -1.72 1.56
C PHE A 190 -17.98 -1.32 3.02
N LEU A 191 -17.33 -0.18 3.27
CA LEU A 191 -17.07 0.30 4.62
C LEU A 191 -18.37 0.63 5.36
N LYS A 192 -19.32 1.31 4.69
CA LYS A 192 -20.67 1.59 5.22
C LYS A 192 -21.41 0.30 5.59
N ALA A 193 -21.36 -0.72 4.75
CA ALA A 193 -21.99 -2.01 5.05
C ALA A 193 -21.33 -2.73 6.23
N LYS A 194 -19.98 -2.67 6.33
CA LYS A 194 -19.20 -3.37 7.34
C LYS A 194 -19.22 -2.67 8.70
N PHE A 195 -19.13 -1.34 8.70
CA PHE A 195 -18.98 -0.52 9.91
C PHE A 195 -20.19 0.39 10.19
N GLY A 196 -21.29 0.26 9.45
CA GLY A 196 -22.47 1.14 9.59
C GLY A 196 -23.08 1.20 10.99
N LYS A 197 -22.74 0.25 11.88
CA LYS A 197 -23.10 0.29 13.31
C LYS A 197 -22.11 1.07 14.18
N LYS A 198 -21.03 1.59 13.60
CA LYS A 198 -19.97 2.34 14.27
C LYS A 198 -19.63 3.58 13.43
N PRO A 199 -20.49 4.63 13.48
CA PRO A 199 -20.32 5.82 12.67
C PRO A 199 -18.96 6.49 12.89
N GLU A 200 -18.40 6.41 14.09
CA GLU A 200 -17.08 6.93 14.46
C GLU A 200 -15.90 6.32 13.68
N ILE A 201 -16.14 5.21 12.97
CA ILE A 201 -15.11 4.54 12.13
C ILE A 201 -15.32 4.90 10.65
N LEU A 202 -16.50 5.40 10.28
CA LEU A 202 -16.86 5.70 8.88
C LEU A 202 -16.55 7.13 8.46
N GLU A 203 -16.53 8.05 9.40
CA GLU A 203 -16.22 9.47 9.19
C GLU A 203 -14.71 9.68 9.08
#